data_0e849b626512d0af9af2bb3417bd83a0
#
_entry.id   0e849b626512d0af9af2bb3417bd83a0
#
_cell.length_a   1.000
_cell.length_b   1.000
_cell.length_c   1.000
_cell.angle_alpha   90.00
_cell.angle_beta   90.00
_cell.angle_gamma   90.00
#
_symmetry.space_group_name_H-M   'P 1'
#
loop_
_entity.id
_entity.type
_entity.pdbx_description
1 polymer ?
#
loop_
_entity_poly.entity_id
_entity_poly.type
_entity_poly.pdbx_seq_one_letter_code
_entity_poly.pdbx_strand_id
1 'polypeptide(L)'
;MSGAFFRVDKFIVPAAAREEFLVKVMMTHKLLEAQDGFIDHRVLEQVAGPGEFNFVTIAEWENTEVVERARAAVAAAHRAANFDPQEMFARLGIHADIAGYKPVAA
;
A
#
# COMPACT_ATOMS: atom_id res chain seq x y z
N MET A 1 25.53 -0.79 -4.74
CA MET A 1 24.61 -1.15 -3.73
C MET A 1 23.21 -1.34 -4.24
N SER A 2 22.59 -2.32 -3.78
CA SER A 2 21.24 -2.54 -4.21
C SER A 2 20.41 -1.41 -3.72
N GLY A 3 19.66 -0.84 -4.54
CA GLY A 3 18.83 0.24 -4.16
C GLY A 3 17.65 -0.21 -3.34
N ALA A 4 17.13 0.69 -2.55
CA ALA A 4 15.86 0.52 -1.90
C ALA A 4 14.78 0.30 -2.95
N PHE A 5 13.74 -0.40 -2.57
CA PHE A 5 12.57 -0.62 -3.42
C PHE A 5 11.36 0.04 -2.77
N PHE A 6 10.56 0.72 -3.59
CA PHE A 6 9.37 1.41 -3.10
C PHE A 6 8.13 0.81 -3.74
N ARG A 7 7.18 0.39 -2.92
CA ARG A 7 5.82 0.12 -3.39
C ARG A 7 5.05 1.42 -3.30
N VAL A 8 4.50 1.85 -4.42
CA VAL A 8 3.70 3.07 -4.46
C VAL A 8 2.34 2.69 -5.00
N ASP A 9 1.34 2.74 -4.15
CA ASP A 9 -0.03 2.38 -4.49
C ASP A 9 -0.86 3.66 -4.50
N LYS A 10 -1.55 3.92 -5.59
CA LYS A 10 -2.36 5.12 -5.75
C LYS A 10 -3.82 4.71 -5.85
N PHE A 11 -4.70 5.49 -5.24
CA PHE A 11 -6.09 5.10 -5.13
C PHE A 11 -7.02 6.27 -5.44
N ILE A 12 -8.14 5.94 -6.10
CA ILE A 12 -9.27 6.85 -6.20
C ILE A 12 -10.31 6.29 -5.24
N VAL A 13 -10.55 7.00 -4.13
CA VAL A 13 -11.41 6.53 -3.05
C VAL A 13 -12.62 7.45 -2.93
N PRO A 14 -13.84 6.94 -3.17
CA PRO A 14 -15.04 7.75 -2.95
C PRO A 14 -15.12 8.24 -1.51
N ALA A 15 -15.71 9.41 -1.32
CA ALA A 15 -15.79 10.02 0.01
C ALA A 15 -16.46 9.08 1.03
N ALA A 16 -17.50 8.38 0.63
CA ALA A 16 -18.22 7.46 1.52
C ALA A 16 -17.37 6.25 1.92
N ALA A 17 -16.31 5.93 1.18
CA ALA A 17 -15.45 4.78 1.46
C ALA A 17 -14.22 5.14 2.29
N ARG A 18 -14.00 6.43 2.56
CA ARG A 18 -12.76 6.92 3.16
C ARG A 18 -12.42 6.25 4.48
N GLU A 19 -13.36 6.18 5.39
CA GLU A 19 -13.09 5.64 6.73
C GLU A 19 -12.74 4.16 6.69
N GLU A 20 -13.53 3.37 5.98
CA GLU A 20 -13.26 1.93 5.88
C GLU A 20 -11.94 1.68 5.19
N PHE A 21 -11.65 2.43 4.12
CA PHE A 21 -10.38 2.33 3.41
C PHE A 21 -9.20 2.59 4.35
N LEU A 22 -9.25 3.68 5.11
CA LEU A 22 -8.14 4.06 5.99
C LEU A 22 -7.93 3.05 7.11
N VAL A 23 -9.02 2.52 7.70
CA VAL A 23 -8.90 1.49 8.73
C VAL A 23 -8.12 0.29 8.20
N LYS A 24 -8.45 -0.18 6.99
CA LYS A 24 -7.81 -1.36 6.42
C LYS A 24 -6.38 -1.07 5.96
N VAL A 25 -6.14 0.12 5.43
CA VAL A 25 -4.79 0.54 5.05
C VAL A 25 -3.88 0.59 6.27
N MET A 26 -4.33 1.20 7.36
CA MET A 26 -3.52 1.29 8.57
C MET A 26 -3.25 -0.10 9.16
N MET A 27 -4.25 -0.99 9.14
CA MET A 27 -4.07 -2.36 9.58
C MET A 27 -3.00 -3.08 8.76
N THR A 28 -3.05 -2.93 7.44
CA THR A 28 -2.07 -3.54 6.55
C THR A 28 -0.68 -2.97 6.79
N HIS A 29 -0.56 -1.65 6.93
CA HIS A 29 0.75 -1.03 7.16
C HIS A 29 1.36 -1.45 8.49
N LYS A 30 0.53 -1.71 9.49
CA LYS A 30 1.04 -2.25 10.74
C LYS A 30 1.62 -3.65 10.56
N LEU A 31 1.02 -4.46 9.69
CA LEU A 31 1.58 -5.76 9.34
C LEU A 31 2.90 -5.62 8.60
N LEU A 32 3.01 -4.61 7.72
CA LEU A 32 4.25 -4.36 6.98
C LEU A 32 5.40 -4.01 7.92
N GLU A 33 5.13 -3.20 8.95
CA GLU A 33 6.16 -2.79 9.90
C GLU A 33 6.84 -3.96 10.59
N ALA A 34 6.15 -5.08 10.73
CA ALA A 34 6.67 -6.25 11.40
C ALA A 34 7.50 -7.15 10.48
N GLN A 35 7.59 -6.84 9.20
CA GLN A 35 8.27 -7.71 8.24
C GLN A 35 9.75 -7.36 8.12
N ASP A 36 10.57 -8.38 7.91
CA ASP A 36 12.01 -8.19 7.70
C ASP A 36 12.23 -7.35 6.44
N GLY A 37 13.17 -6.41 6.52
CA GLY A 37 13.53 -5.57 5.39
C GLY A 37 12.65 -4.35 5.19
N PHE A 38 11.64 -4.16 6.04
CA PHE A 38 10.82 -2.97 6.02
C PHE A 38 11.65 -1.76 6.52
N ILE A 39 11.55 -0.62 5.81
CA ILE A 39 12.27 0.59 6.19
C ILE A 39 11.32 1.67 6.70
N ASP A 40 10.33 2.05 5.88
CA ASP A 40 9.45 3.16 6.23
C ASP A 40 8.18 3.10 5.39
N HIS A 41 7.15 3.80 5.82
CA HIS A 41 5.92 3.91 5.04
C HIS A 41 5.26 5.26 5.24
N ARG A 42 4.38 5.61 4.28
CA ARG A 42 3.57 6.82 4.35
C ARG A 42 2.20 6.54 3.77
N VAL A 43 1.20 7.17 4.36
CA VAL A 43 -0.16 7.20 3.81
C VAL A 43 -0.49 8.67 3.61
N LEU A 44 -0.72 9.04 2.35
CA LEU A 44 -0.88 10.44 1.97
C LEU A 44 -2.26 10.66 1.37
N GLU A 45 -2.89 11.76 1.75
CA GLU A 45 -4.18 12.15 1.18
C GLU A 45 -4.01 13.45 0.41
N GLN A 46 -4.59 13.53 -0.78
CA GLN A 46 -4.52 14.72 -1.61
C GLN A 46 -5.24 15.88 -0.93
N VAL A 47 -4.57 17.01 -0.85
CA VAL A 47 -5.15 18.24 -0.30
C VAL A 47 -5.16 19.38 -1.30
N ALA A 48 -4.53 19.20 -2.47
CA ALA A 48 -4.43 20.25 -3.47
C ALA A 48 -4.08 19.68 -4.83
N GLY A 49 -4.39 20.42 -5.88
CA GLY A 49 -4.00 20.11 -7.24
C GLY A 49 -5.01 19.25 -7.99
N PRO A 50 -4.83 19.12 -9.31
CA PRO A 50 -5.78 18.42 -10.17
C PRO A 50 -5.48 16.93 -10.35
N GLY A 51 -4.61 16.35 -9.52
CA GLY A 51 -4.27 14.93 -9.66
C GLY A 51 -5.46 14.02 -9.50
N GLU A 52 -5.46 12.93 -10.25
CA GLU A 52 -6.59 11.99 -10.29
C GLU A 52 -6.74 11.19 -9.01
N PHE A 53 -5.62 10.79 -8.41
CA PHE A 53 -5.64 9.91 -7.24
C PHE A 53 -5.70 10.74 -5.97
N ASN A 54 -6.62 10.38 -5.06
CA ASN A 54 -6.76 11.14 -3.83
C ASN A 54 -6.08 10.50 -2.63
N PHE A 55 -5.57 9.26 -2.77
CA PHE A 55 -4.75 8.63 -1.75
C PHE A 55 -3.54 7.98 -2.38
N VAL A 56 -2.41 8.05 -1.70
CA VAL A 56 -1.18 7.38 -2.12
C VAL A 56 -0.57 6.73 -0.89
N THR A 57 -0.21 5.46 -1.00
CA THR A 57 0.54 4.78 0.05
C THR A 57 1.90 4.41 -0.49
N ILE A 58 2.93 4.61 0.34
CA ILE A 58 4.30 4.34 -0.03
C ILE A 58 4.89 3.45 1.05
N ALA A 59 5.53 2.35 0.64
CA ALA A 59 6.27 1.50 1.56
C ALA A 59 7.66 1.29 1.00
N GLU A 60 8.67 1.58 1.80
CA GLU A 60 10.06 1.47 1.41
C GLU A 60 10.66 0.19 2.00
N TRP A 61 11.41 -0.54 1.18
CA TRP A 61 11.98 -1.84 1.51
C TRP A 61 13.46 -1.87 1.13
N GLU A 62 14.22 -2.75 1.81
CA GLU A 62 15.65 -2.89 1.54
C GLU A 62 15.93 -3.37 0.11
N ASN A 63 15.10 -4.27 -0.40
CA ASN A 63 15.26 -4.82 -1.75
C ASN A 63 13.97 -5.53 -2.16
N THR A 64 13.93 -6.07 -3.39
CA THR A 64 12.74 -6.71 -3.92
C THR A 64 12.48 -8.09 -3.30
N GLU A 65 13.52 -8.77 -2.82
CA GLU A 65 13.37 -10.11 -2.25
C GLU A 65 12.58 -10.08 -0.94
N VAL A 66 12.86 -9.09 -0.09
CA VAL A 66 12.11 -8.97 1.17
C VAL A 66 10.65 -8.60 0.91
N VAL A 67 10.38 -7.86 -0.18
CA VAL A 67 9.01 -7.52 -0.55
C VAL A 67 8.19 -8.77 -0.87
N GLU A 68 8.78 -9.71 -1.60
CA GLU A 68 8.05 -10.94 -1.96
C GLU A 68 7.68 -11.75 -0.72
N ARG A 69 8.61 -11.85 0.23
CA ARG A 69 8.32 -12.55 1.50
C ARG A 69 7.26 -11.82 2.31
N ALA A 70 7.37 -10.49 2.38
CA ALA A 70 6.40 -9.68 3.11
C ALA A 70 5.01 -9.78 2.50
N ARG A 71 4.93 -9.77 1.17
CA ARG A 71 3.66 -9.89 0.48
C ARG A 71 2.95 -11.19 0.81
N ALA A 72 3.71 -12.30 0.84
CA ALA A 72 3.15 -13.61 1.19
C ALA A 72 2.63 -13.63 2.64
N ALA A 73 3.39 -13.02 3.57
CA ALA A 73 2.99 -12.97 4.97
C ALA A 73 1.74 -12.11 5.17
N VAL A 74 1.66 -10.96 4.48
CA VAL A 74 0.49 -10.07 4.57
C VAL A 74 -0.74 -10.76 3.96
N ALA A 75 -0.58 -11.44 2.83
CA ALA A 75 -1.68 -12.16 2.21
C ALA A 75 -2.21 -13.25 3.14
N ALA A 76 -1.32 -13.97 3.84
CA ALA A 76 -1.74 -14.99 4.80
C ALA A 76 -2.50 -14.37 5.98
N ALA A 77 -2.04 -13.22 6.48
CA ALA A 77 -2.72 -12.52 7.57
C ALA A 77 -4.11 -12.03 7.13
N HIS A 78 -4.23 -11.54 5.91
CA HIS A 78 -5.53 -11.11 5.37
C HIS A 78 -6.49 -12.28 5.27
N ARG A 79 -6.01 -13.44 4.79
CA ARG A 79 -6.85 -14.65 4.71
C ARG A 79 -7.32 -15.09 6.09
N ALA A 80 -6.41 -15.07 7.06
CA ALA A 80 -6.75 -15.45 8.44
C ALA A 80 -7.80 -14.52 9.05
N ALA A 81 -7.83 -13.26 8.62
CA ALA A 81 -8.79 -12.28 9.09
C ALA A 81 -10.07 -12.22 8.22
N ASN A 82 -10.20 -13.12 7.24
CA ASN A 82 -11.30 -13.11 6.28
C ASN A 82 -11.41 -11.77 5.55
N PHE A 83 -10.27 -11.18 5.23
CA PHE A 83 -10.22 -9.90 4.52
C PHE A 83 -9.60 -10.09 3.16
N ASP A 84 -10.29 -9.60 2.12
CA ASP A 84 -9.83 -9.60 0.74
C ASP A 84 -9.83 -8.15 0.23
N PRO A 85 -8.64 -7.54 0.04
CA PRO A 85 -8.57 -6.15 -0.42
C PRO A 85 -9.26 -5.92 -1.76
N GLN A 86 -9.18 -6.88 -2.69
CA GLN A 86 -9.79 -6.73 -4.01
C GLN A 86 -11.31 -6.69 -3.92
N GLU A 87 -11.88 -7.51 -3.04
CA GLU A 87 -13.32 -7.50 -2.80
C GLU A 87 -13.75 -6.16 -2.19
N MET A 88 -12.96 -5.64 -1.26
CA MET A 88 -13.26 -4.33 -0.65
C MET A 88 -13.22 -3.23 -1.71
N PHE A 89 -12.21 -3.23 -2.57
CA PHE A 89 -12.10 -2.22 -3.63
C PHE A 89 -13.30 -2.26 -4.55
N ALA A 90 -13.70 -3.46 -4.98
CA ALA A 90 -14.86 -3.63 -5.85
C ALA A 90 -16.15 -3.14 -5.18
N ARG A 91 -16.34 -3.53 -3.94
CA ARG A 91 -17.56 -3.18 -3.19
C ARG A 91 -17.66 -1.68 -2.93
N LEU A 92 -16.54 -1.02 -2.66
CA LEU A 92 -16.51 0.40 -2.31
C LEU A 92 -16.29 1.32 -3.50
N GLY A 93 -16.10 0.76 -4.69
CA GLY A 93 -15.83 1.57 -5.89
C GLY A 93 -14.47 2.23 -5.90
N ILE A 94 -13.47 1.59 -5.27
CA ILE A 94 -12.12 2.12 -5.21
C ILE A 94 -11.33 1.64 -6.43
N HIS A 95 -10.64 2.56 -7.09
CA HIS A 95 -9.70 2.23 -8.17
C HIS A 95 -8.28 2.28 -7.62
N ALA A 96 -7.50 1.23 -7.86
CA ALA A 96 -6.14 1.12 -7.37
C ALA A 96 -5.15 1.01 -8.52
N ASP A 97 -4.03 1.73 -8.40
CA ASP A 97 -2.91 1.67 -9.32
C ASP A 97 -1.69 1.29 -8.48
N ILE A 98 -1.27 0.04 -8.58
CA ILE A 98 -0.27 -0.55 -7.70
C ILE A 98 1.00 -0.83 -8.50
N ALA A 99 2.13 -0.31 -8.05
CA ALA A 99 3.38 -0.47 -8.78
C ALA A 99 4.59 -0.40 -7.87
N GLY A 100 5.71 -0.92 -8.37
CA GLY A 100 7.00 -0.85 -7.67
C GLY A 100 7.93 0.11 -8.39
N TYR A 101 8.74 0.81 -7.60
CA TYR A 101 9.63 1.85 -8.10
C TYR A 101 10.99 1.74 -7.44
N LYS A 102 12.01 2.20 -8.16
CA LYS A 102 13.35 2.38 -7.60
C LYS A 102 13.79 3.81 -7.84
N PRO A 103 14.64 4.36 -6.96
CA PRO A 103 15.18 5.69 -7.20
C PRO A 103 15.93 5.73 -8.54
N VAL A 104 15.76 6.84 -9.25
CA VAL A 104 16.53 7.06 -10.48
C VAL A 104 17.88 7.59 -10.07
N ALA A 105 18.95 7.00 -10.64
CA ALA A 105 20.29 7.49 -10.38
C ALA A 105 20.45 8.86 -11.00
N ALA A 106 20.94 9.81 -10.22
CA ALA A 106 21.10 11.19 -10.66
C ALA A 106 22.54 11.50 -11.00
#